data_bc1d695b5bae70b6cc40c0cc9705de42
#
_entry.id   bc1d695b5bae70b6cc40c0cc9705de42
#
_cell.length_a   1.000
_cell.length_b   1.000
_cell.length_c   1.000
_cell.angle_alpha   90.00
_cell.angle_beta   90.00
_cell.angle_gamma   90.00
#
_symmetry.space_group_name_H-M   'P 1'
#
loop_
_entity.id
_entity.type
_entity.pdbx_description
1 polymer ?
#
loop_
_entity_poly.entity_id
_entity_poly.type
_entity_poly.pdbx_seq_one_letter_code
_entity_poly.pdbx_strand_id
1 'polypeptide(L)'
;MVYKPQIIDEDMNEQMTNEALELASKFLERYQDANQVATALKNEFDKKFNKTWHCVVGSKFGSSVRNEEGHFIYFYLGDKAVLLYKCG
;
A
#
# COMPACT_ATOMS: atom_id res chain seq x y z
N MET A 1 5.50 -2.03 -17.85
CA MET A 1 6.67 -1.47 -17.15
C MET A 1 6.76 -2.01 -15.74
N VAL A 2 7.94 -2.37 -15.31
CA VAL A 2 8.14 -2.91 -13.97
C VAL A 2 8.68 -1.79 -13.08
N TYR A 3 7.97 -1.50 -12.00
CA TYR A 3 8.43 -0.54 -11.02
C TYR A 3 9.31 -1.23 -10.00
N LYS A 4 10.36 -0.55 -9.59
CA LYS A 4 11.24 -1.04 -8.55
C LYS A 4 10.78 -0.41 -7.24
N PRO A 5 10.23 -1.18 -6.31
CA PRO A 5 9.71 -0.60 -5.08
C PRO A 5 10.84 -0.14 -4.16
N GLN A 6 10.60 0.96 -3.48
CA GLN A 6 11.50 1.48 -2.46
C GLN A 6 10.73 1.58 -1.16
N ILE A 7 10.98 0.67 -0.23
CA ILE A 7 10.31 0.66 1.05
C ILE A 7 10.93 1.74 1.93
N ILE A 8 10.08 2.67 2.37
CA ILE A 8 10.52 3.77 3.22
C ILE A 8 10.38 3.38 4.68
N ASP A 9 9.27 2.71 5.03
CA ASP A 9 9.03 2.27 6.38
C ASP A 9 8.03 1.12 6.32
N GLU A 10 8.22 0.11 7.17
CA GLU A 10 7.28 -1.00 7.20
C GLU A 10 7.24 -1.66 8.55
N ASP A 11 6.07 -2.15 8.90
CA ASP A 11 5.86 -2.98 10.07
C ASP A 11 4.76 -3.97 9.73
N MET A 12 5.13 -5.02 9.02
CA MET A 12 4.22 -6.11 8.67
C MET A 12 5.07 -7.33 8.29
N ASN A 13 4.45 -8.51 8.31
CA ASN A 13 5.19 -9.72 7.99
C ASN A 13 5.53 -9.78 6.49
N GLU A 14 6.42 -10.70 6.15
CA GLU A 14 6.93 -10.82 4.78
C GLU A 14 5.81 -11.10 3.77
N GLN A 15 4.87 -11.95 4.14
CA GLN A 15 3.76 -12.29 3.25
C GLN A 15 2.92 -11.05 2.91
N MET A 16 2.60 -10.25 3.91
CA MET A 16 1.84 -9.02 3.70
C MET A 16 2.63 -8.01 2.89
N THR A 17 3.92 -7.89 3.18
CA THR A 17 4.80 -6.97 2.44
C THR A 17 4.82 -7.33 0.97
N ASN A 18 5.06 -8.59 0.65
CA ASN A 18 5.11 -9.04 -0.74
C ASN A 18 3.78 -8.83 -1.45
N GLU A 19 2.69 -9.11 -0.76
CA GLU A 19 1.36 -8.91 -1.32
C GLU A 19 1.09 -7.44 -1.61
N ALA A 20 1.47 -6.55 -0.69
CA ALA A 20 1.29 -5.12 -0.87
C ALA A 20 2.04 -4.61 -2.10
N LEU A 21 3.30 -5.02 -2.24
CA LEU A 21 4.12 -4.59 -3.36
C LEU A 21 3.59 -5.12 -4.69
N GLU A 22 3.21 -6.37 -4.73
CA GLU A 22 2.68 -7.00 -5.94
C GLU A 22 1.37 -6.36 -6.37
N LEU A 23 0.44 -6.22 -5.45
CA LEU A 23 -0.86 -5.65 -5.76
C LEU A 23 -0.76 -4.18 -6.15
N ALA A 24 0.09 -3.43 -5.45
CA ALA A 24 0.28 -2.02 -5.80
C ALA A 24 0.82 -1.86 -7.21
N SER A 25 1.81 -2.67 -7.58
CA SER A 25 2.38 -2.64 -8.91
C SER A 25 1.33 -2.97 -9.97
N LYS A 26 0.54 -4.02 -9.71
CA LYS A 26 -0.51 -4.46 -10.61
C LYS A 26 -1.58 -3.38 -10.80
N PHE A 27 -2.03 -2.78 -9.71
CA PHE A 27 -3.11 -1.80 -9.79
C PHE A 27 -2.64 -0.47 -10.36
N LEU A 28 -1.37 -0.08 -10.12
CA LEU A 28 -0.83 1.13 -10.73
C LEU A 28 -0.73 1.01 -12.25
N GLU A 29 -0.53 -0.19 -12.76
CA GLU A 29 -0.55 -0.42 -14.20
C GLU A 29 -1.97 -0.45 -14.76
N ARG A 30 -2.91 -0.90 -13.96
CA ARG A 30 -4.29 -1.11 -14.40
C ARG A 30 -5.14 0.15 -14.33
N TYR A 31 -4.94 0.96 -13.31
CA TYR A 31 -5.74 2.16 -13.08
C TYR A 31 -4.89 3.41 -13.20
N GLN A 32 -5.46 4.45 -13.80
CA GLN A 32 -4.77 5.74 -13.92
C GLN A 32 -5.02 6.65 -12.72
N ASP A 33 -6.16 6.46 -12.07
CA ASP A 33 -6.57 7.28 -10.94
C ASP A 33 -6.01 6.69 -9.64
N ALA A 34 -5.26 7.52 -8.90
CA ALA A 34 -4.67 7.10 -7.62
C ALA A 34 -5.73 6.62 -6.63
N ASN A 35 -6.89 7.24 -6.62
CA ASN A 35 -7.98 6.83 -5.73
C ASN A 35 -8.49 5.43 -6.06
N GLN A 36 -8.52 5.07 -7.33
CA GLN A 36 -8.91 3.73 -7.73
C GLN A 36 -7.89 2.69 -7.27
N VAL A 37 -6.62 3.02 -7.36
CA VAL A 37 -5.55 2.14 -6.87
C VAL A 37 -5.68 1.95 -5.36
N ALA A 38 -5.88 3.04 -4.63
CA ALA A 38 -6.02 2.99 -3.18
C ALA A 38 -7.22 2.14 -2.76
N THR A 39 -8.36 2.32 -3.42
CA THR A 39 -9.57 1.56 -3.13
C THR A 39 -9.37 0.08 -3.42
N ALA A 40 -8.73 -0.25 -4.53
CA ALA A 40 -8.48 -1.63 -4.90
C ALA A 40 -7.57 -2.33 -3.89
N LEU A 41 -6.50 -1.63 -3.46
CA LEU A 41 -5.57 -2.18 -2.47
C LEU A 41 -6.27 -2.43 -1.13
N LYS A 42 -7.03 -1.43 -0.67
CA LYS A 42 -7.76 -1.55 0.58
C LYS A 42 -8.71 -2.74 0.54
N ASN A 43 -9.49 -2.87 -0.54
CA ASN A 43 -10.47 -3.94 -0.66
C ASN A 43 -9.81 -5.32 -0.66
N GLU A 44 -8.71 -5.46 -1.37
CA GLU A 44 -7.99 -6.75 -1.40
C GLU A 44 -7.41 -7.11 -0.04
N PHE A 45 -6.85 -6.13 0.68
CA PHE A 45 -6.31 -6.38 2.00
C PHE A 45 -7.41 -6.69 3.03
N ASP A 46 -8.56 -6.03 2.91
CA ASP A 46 -9.71 -6.34 3.78
C ASP A 46 -10.15 -7.79 3.58
N LYS A 47 -10.12 -8.27 2.35
CA LYS A 47 -10.47 -9.65 2.03
C LYS A 47 -9.46 -10.66 2.54
N LYS A 48 -8.17 -10.37 2.33
CA LYS A 48 -7.10 -11.34 2.61
C LYS A 48 -6.65 -11.33 4.06
N PHE A 49 -6.67 -10.17 4.68
CA PHE A 49 -6.05 -9.97 5.99
C PHE A 49 -7.00 -9.32 7.00
N ASN A 50 -8.30 -9.47 6.78
CA ASN A 50 -9.36 -8.92 7.63
C ASN A 50 -9.43 -7.40 7.57
N LYS A 51 -10.53 -6.83 8.02
CA LYS A 51 -10.78 -5.39 8.05
C LYS A 51 -10.12 -4.77 9.27
N THR A 52 -9.85 -3.52 9.34
CA THR A 52 -10.14 -2.50 8.32
C THR A 52 -8.83 -1.90 7.86
N TRP A 53 -8.59 -1.95 6.58
CA TRP A 53 -7.39 -1.36 5.98
C TRP A 53 -7.71 -0.01 5.38
N HIS A 54 -6.72 0.87 5.38
CA HIS A 54 -6.79 2.18 4.77
C HIS A 54 -5.61 2.33 3.84
N CYS A 55 -5.82 3.01 2.72
CA CYS A 55 -4.76 3.17 1.73
C CYS A 55 -4.79 4.57 1.16
N VAL A 56 -3.60 5.16 1.04
CA VAL A 56 -3.43 6.46 0.39
C VAL A 56 -2.41 6.29 -0.71
N VAL A 57 -2.75 6.72 -1.91
CA VAL A 57 -1.85 6.67 -3.06
C VAL A 57 -1.81 8.05 -3.69
N GLY A 58 -0.61 8.52 -4.01
CA GLY A 58 -0.47 9.83 -4.65
C GLY A 58 0.97 10.07 -5.07
N SER A 59 1.27 11.30 -5.45
CA SER A 59 2.65 11.70 -5.68
C SER A 59 3.37 11.64 -4.34
N LYS A 60 4.68 11.50 -4.37
CA LYS A 60 5.45 11.33 -3.13
C LYS A 60 5.07 12.37 -2.08
N PHE A 61 4.70 11.89 -0.91
CA PHE A 61 4.27 12.72 0.21
C PHE A 61 4.96 12.24 1.48
N GLY A 62 5.02 13.14 2.47
CA GLY A 62 5.51 12.75 3.79
C GLY A 62 4.38 12.13 4.60
N SER A 63 4.74 11.22 5.47
CA SER A 63 3.76 10.59 6.34
C SER A 63 4.38 10.31 7.69
N SER A 64 3.59 10.53 8.72
CA SER A 64 3.99 10.21 10.08
C SER A 64 2.88 9.44 10.80
N VAL A 65 2.22 8.57 10.05
CA VAL A 65 1.11 7.78 10.58
C VAL A 65 1.62 6.72 11.54
N ARG A 66 0.93 6.58 12.66
CA ARG A 66 1.19 5.52 13.63
C ARG A 66 0.01 4.58 13.65
N ASN A 67 0.27 3.28 13.53
CA ASN A 67 -0.77 2.28 13.34
C ASN A 67 -0.57 1.09 14.23
N GLU A 68 -1.48 0.13 14.13
CA GLU A 68 -1.35 -1.16 14.79
C GLU A 68 -0.04 -1.81 14.42
N GLU A 69 0.65 -2.31 15.42
CA GLU A 69 1.89 -3.02 15.22
C GLU A 69 1.68 -4.20 14.29
N GLY A 70 2.56 -4.35 13.32
CA GLY A 70 2.48 -5.45 12.37
C GLY A 70 1.59 -5.20 11.16
N HIS A 71 1.01 -4.01 11.04
CA HIS A 71 0.00 -3.74 10.01
C HIS A 71 0.22 -2.39 9.33
N PHE A 72 1.43 -2.16 8.81
CA PHE A 72 1.77 -0.88 8.21
C PHE A 72 2.87 -1.03 7.17
N ILE A 73 2.69 -0.36 6.03
CA ILE A 73 3.78 -0.22 5.06
C ILE A 73 3.64 1.10 4.32
N TYR A 74 4.78 1.75 4.08
CA TYR A 74 4.88 2.99 3.33
C TYR A 74 6.02 2.82 2.34
N PHE A 75 5.71 2.94 1.05
CA PHE A 75 6.72 2.68 0.02
C PHE A 75 6.48 3.52 -1.22
N TYR A 76 7.51 3.62 -2.03
CA TYR A 76 7.44 4.31 -3.31
C TYR A 76 7.47 3.28 -4.44
N LEU A 77 6.68 3.57 -5.49
CA LEU A 77 6.71 2.83 -6.74
C LEU A 77 6.76 3.85 -7.87
N GLY A 78 7.93 3.99 -8.52
CA GLY A 78 8.12 5.03 -9.50
C GLY A 78 7.97 6.40 -8.85
N ASP A 79 7.09 7.23 -9.40
CA ASP A 79 6.81 8.56 -8.86
C ASP A 79 5.64 8.58 -7.88
N LYS A 80 5.12 7.41 -7.54
CA LYS A 80 3.98 7.31 -6.64
C LYS A 80 4.40 6.84 -5.25
N ALA A 81 3.71 7.33 -4.25
CA ALA A 81 3.86 6.89 -2.87
C ALA A 81 2.60 6.15 -2.47
N VAL A 82 2.78 5.05 -1.74
CA VAL A 82 1.68 4.22 -1.27
C VAL A 82 1.81 4.04 0.23
N LEU A 83 0.74 4.36 0.95
CA LEU A 83 0.65 4.14 2.37
C LEU A 83 -0.52 3.19 2.61
N LEU A 84 -0.25 2.06 3.25
CA LEU A 84 -1.26 1.04 3.51
C LEU A 84 -1.15 0.63 4.97
N TYR A 85 -2.25 0.74 5.71
CA TYR A 85 -2.22 0.44 7.13
C TYR A 85 -3.58 -0.04 7.60
N LYS A 86 -3.56 -0.76 8.71
CA LYS A 86 -4.77 -1.28 9.33
C LYS A 86 -5.08 -0.48 10.59
N CYS A 87 -6.33 -0.14 10.75
CA CYS A 87 -6.81 0.60 11.92
C CYS A 87 -8.15 0.00 12.38
N GLY A 88 -8.14 -0.57 13.56
CA GLY A 88 -9.35 -1.16 14.11
C GLY A 88 -9.39 -2.67 14.13
#